data_f7e830df4e971b8b271400a79db87021
#
_entry.id   f7e830df4e971b8b271400a79db87021
#
_cell.length_a   1.000
_cell.length_b   1.000
_cell.length_c   1.000
_cell.angle_alpha   90.00
_cell.angle_beta   90.00
_cell.angle_gamma   90.00
#
_symmetry.space_group_name_H-M   'P 1'
#
loop_
_entity.id
_entity.type
_entity.pdbx_description
1 polymer ?
#
loop_
_entity_poly.entity_id
_entity_poly.type
_entity_poly.pdbx_seq_one_letter_code
_entity_poly.pdbx_strand_id
1 'polypeptide(L)'
;MNIQQMMKQAQEMQERLQRELAETEVEATAGGGMVTVVMNGQKQIRRLTIDPEVVSKDDVEMLQDLILAAINDAQRKVDESVAGKMGGMLGGMKIPGLT
;
A
#
# COMPACT_ATOMS: atom_id res chain seq x y z
N MET A 1 -8.33 -16.18 32.14
CA MET A 1 -8.94 -15.51 30.98
C MET A 1 -9.94 -16.44 30.33
N ASN A 2 -11.15 -15.97 30.09
CA ASN A 2 -12.11 -16.80 29.40
C ASN A 2 -11.97 -16.59 27.88
N ILE A 3 -12.48 -17.53 27.10
CA ILE A 3 -12.38 -17.55 25.65
C ILE A 3 -13.05 -16.33 25.03
N GLN A 4 -14.16 -15.86 25.61
CA GLN A 4 -14.89 -14.70 25.11
C GLN A 4 -14.05 -13.43 25.17
N GLN A 5 -13.31 -13.22 26.25
CA GLN A 5 -12.41 -12.07 26.38
C GLN A 5 -11.26 -12.14 25.38
N MET A 6 -10.71 -13.33 25.17
CA MET A 6 -9.63 -13.54 24.19
C MET A 6 -10.12 -13.24 22.78
N MET A 7 -11.32 -13.71 22.42
CA MET A 7 -11.91 -13.44 21.12
C MET A 7 -12.18 -11.96 20.90
N LYS A 8 -12.67 -11.28 21.93
CA LYS A 8 -12.93 -9.85 21.85
C LYS A 8 -11.66 -9.06 21.62
N GLN A 9 -10.59 -9.41 22.35
CA GLN A 9 -9.29 -8.76 22.19
C GLN A 9 -8.72 -9.00 20.79
N ALA A 10 -8.87 -10.21 20.25
CA ALA A 10 -8.43 -10.52 18.90
C ALA A 10 -9.18 -9.71 17.86
N GLN A 11 -10.50 -9.55 18.02
CA GLN A 11 -11.32 -8.74 17.12
C GLN A 11 -10.91 -7.27 17.18
N GLU A 12 -10.70 -6.73 18.37
CA GLU A 12 -10.28 -5.34 18.53
C GLU A 12 -8.92 -5.09 17.89
N MET A 13 -7.99 -6.03 18.05
CA MET A 13 -6.68 -5.92 17.41
C MET A 13 -6.79 -5.97 15.89
N GLN A 14 -7.62 -6.86 15.36
CA GLN A 14 -7.85 -6.96 13.93
C GLN A 14 -8.44 -5.69 13.37
N GLU A 15 -9.44 -5.12 14.03
CA GLU A 15 -10.06 -3.86 13.61
C GLU A 15 -9.07 -2.71 13.63
N ARG A 16 -8.22 -2.66 14.66
CA ARG A 16 -7.17 -1.64 14.77
C ARG A 16 -6.18 -1.77 13.62
N LEU A 17 -5.75 -2.99 13.35
CA LEU A 17 -4.81 -3.25 12.24
C LEU A 17 -5.41 -2.83 10.90
N GLN A 18 -6.67 -3.16 10.64
CA GLN A 18 -7.34 -2.77 9.42
C GLN A 18 -7.43 -1.25 9.28
N ARG A 19 -7.71 -0.53 10.38
CA ARG A 19 -7.74 0.93 10.36
C ARG A 19 -6.37 1.52 10.08
N GLU A 20 -5.34 0.98 10.71
CA GLU A 20 -3.98 1.45 10.46
C GLU A 20 -3.57 1.23 9.01
N LEU A 21 -3.95 0.09 8.42
CA LEU A 21 -3.69 -0.17 7.01
C LEU A 21 -4.46 0.79 6.11
N ALA A 22 -5.73 1.06 6.42
CA ALA A 22 -6.53 1.99 5.63
C ALA A 22 -6.01 3.42 5.69
N GLU A 23 -5.44 3.82 6.82
CA GLU A 23 -4.87 5.15 7.02
C GLU A 23 -3.44 5.29 6.47
N THR A 24 -2.76 4.17 6.25
CA THR A 24 -1.42 4.19 5.67
C THR A 24 -1.52 4.46 4.18
N GLU A 25 -0.79 5.46 3.72
CA GLU A 25 -0.76 5.80 2.29
C GLU A 25 0.66 5.81 1.77
N VAL A 26 0.83 5.34 0.55
CA VAL A 26 2.08 5.45 -0.20
C VAL A 26 1.80 6.21 -1.49
N GLU A 27 2.81 6.89 -1.99
CA GLU A 27 2.75 7.59 -3.26
C GLU A 27 3.78 7.00 -4.21
N ALA A 28 3.36 6.73 -5.43
CA ALA A 28 4.24 6.23 -6.47
C ALA A 28 4.03 7.03 -7.74
N THR A 29 5.10 7.23 -8.49
CA THR A 29 5.06 8.00 -9.73
C THR A 29 5.68 7.20 -10.86
N ALA A 30 5.31 7.55 -12.09
CA ALA A 30 5.93 7.02 -13.29
C ALA A 30 6.13 8.16 -14.28
N GLY A 31 7.12 8.00 -15.17
CA GLY A 31 7.41 8.98 -16.20
C GLY A 31 7.89 10.32 -15.68
N GLY A 32 8.67 10.33 -14.60
CA GLY A 32 9.16 11.59 -14.02
C GLY A 32 8.08 12.41 -13.36
N GLY A 33 7.04 11.77 -12.81
CA GLY A 33 5.95 12.43 -12.13
C GLY A 33 4.75 12.74 -13.02
N MET A 34 4.74 12.22 -14.26
CA MET A 34 3.61 12.42 -15.18
C MET A 34 2.36 11.69 -14.74
N VAL A 35 2.51 10.57 -14.06
CA VAL A 35 1.42 9.82 -13.43
C VAL A 35 1.77 9.59 -11.98
N THR A 36 0.84 9.90 -11.09
CA THR A 36 1.00 9.71 -9.65
C THR A 36 -0.16 8.90 -9.12
N VAL A 37 0.15 7.89 -8.31
CA VAL A 37 -0.85 7.03 -7.65
C VAL A 37 -0.65 7.14 -6.15
N VAL A 38 -1.72 7.37 -5.42
CA VAL A 38 -1.75 7.27 -3.95
C VAL A 38 -2.56 6.03 -3.60
N MET A 39 -1.96 5.12 -2.86
CA MET A 39 -2.55 3.84 -2.50
C MET A 39 -2.45 3.64 -0.99
N ASN A 40 -3.50 3.06 -0.37
CA ASN A 40 -3.45 2.77 1.05
C ASN A 40 -2.91 1.36 1.31
N GLY A 41 -2.77 1.01 2.60
CA GLY A 41 -2.22 -0.28 3.01
C GLY A 41 -3.10 -1.47 2.65
N GLN A 42 -4.35 -1.24 2.29
CA GLN A 42 -5.27 -2.27 1.80
C GLN A 42 -5.22 -2.40 0.27
N LYS A 43 -4.27 -1.72 -0.36
CA LYS A 43 -4.06 -1.69 -1.81
C LYS A 43 -5.23 -1.08 -2.58
N GLN A 44 -5.97 -0.18 -1.93
CA GLN A 44 -6.97 0.64 -2.61
C GLN A 44 -6.30 1.89 -3.16
N ILE A 45 -6.61 2.21 -4.41
CA ILE A 45 -6.15 3.45 -5.02
C ILE A 45 -7.03 4.58 -4.50
N ARG A 46 -6.41 5.53 -3.78
CA ARG A 46 -7.12 6.67 -3.21
C ARG A 46 -7.12 7.86 -4.15
N ARG A 47 -6.09 7.98 -4.98
CA ARG A 47 -5.96 9.08 -5.94
C ARG A 47 -5.11 8.63 -7.12
N LEU A 48 -5.53 9.04 -8.29
CA LEU A 48 -4.74 8.90 -9.51
C LEU A 48 -4.68 10.29 -10.15
N THR A 49 -3.47 10.78 -10.37
CA THR A 49 -3.25 12.06 -11.00
C THR A 49 -2.46 11.85 -12.27
N ILE A 50 -2.95 12.43 -13.36
CA ILE A 50 -2.32 12.33 -14.68
C ILE A 50 -2.03 13.74 -15.16
N ASP A 51 -0.77 14.00 -15.55
CA ASP A 51 -0.42 15.26 -16.17
C ASP A 51 -1.11 15.33 -17.53
N PRO A 52 -1.88 16.39 -17.82
CA PRO A 52 -2.57 16.50 -19.11
C PRO A 52 -1.64 16.43 -20.32
N GLU A 53 -0.38 16.81 -20.17
CA GLU A 53 0.58 16.79 -21.28
C GLU A 53 0.85 15.39 -21.82
N VAL A 54 0.63 14.34 -21.02
CA VAL A 54 0.84 12.97 -21.49
C VAL A 54 -0.43 12.34 -22.06
N VAL A 55 -1.54 13.05 -22.02
CA VAL A 55 -2.79 12.56 -22.58
C VAL A 55 -2.85 12.92 -24.06
N SER A 56 -2.57 11.93 -24.90
CA SER A 56 -2.58 12.09 -26.36
C SER A 56 -3.31 10.93 -26.99
N LYS A 57 -4.26 11.26 -27.85
CA LYS A 57 -4.98 10.21 -28.59
C LYS A 57 -4.06 9.46 -29.56
N ASP A 58 -2.90 10.03 -29.87
CA ASP A 58 -1.94 9.42 -30.78
C ASP A 58 -0.98 8.46 -30.06
N ASP A 59 -0.96 8.49 -28.74
CA ASP A 59 -0.10 7.59 -27.95
C ASP A 59 -0.77 7.18 -26.65
N VAL A 60 -1.90 6.51 -26.77
CA VAL A 60 -2.66 5.97 -25.63
C VAL A 60 -1.86 4.87 -24.93
N GLU A 61 -1.09 4.11 -25.68
CA GLU A 61 -0.30 3.01 -25.14
C GLU A 61 0.74 3.50 -24.14
N MET A 62 1.40 4.62 -24.40
CA MET A 62 2.34 5.22 -23.46
C MET A 62 1.64 5.55 -22.13
N LEU A 63 0.46 6.15 -22.19
CA LEU A 63 -0.31 6.47 -20.97
C LEU A 63 -0.69 5.21 -20.19
N GLN A 64 -1.11 4.17 -20.89
CA GLN A 64 -1.43 2.89 -20.26
C GLN A 64 -0.22 2.32 -19.53
N ASP A 65 0.94 2.34 -20.14
CA ASP A 65 2.17 1.83 -19.57
C ASP A 65 2.59 2.63 -18.34
N LEU A 66 2.44 3.95 -18.38
CA LEU A 66 2.75 4.80 -17.22
C LEU A 66 1.83 4.52 -16.05
N ILE A 67 0.54 4.34 -16.31
CA ILE A 67 -0.44 4.01 -15.26
C ILE A 67 -0.11 2.66 -14.63
N LEU A 68 0.16 1.65 -15.46
CA LEU A 68 0.54 0.32 -14.96
C LEU A 68 1.81 0.38 -14.11
N ALA A 69 2.82 1.10 -14.57
CA ALA A 69 4.07 1.22 -13.84
C ALA A 69 3.86 1.90 -12.48
N ALA A 70 3.06 2.96 -12.43
CA ALA A 70 2.78 3.67 -11.18
C ALA A 70 2.01 2.79 -10.19
N ILE A 71 1.00 2.05 -10.67
CA ILE A 71 0.20 1.15 -9.82
C ILE A 71 1.07 0.02 -9.29
N ASN A 72 1.87 -0.61 -10.13
CA ASN A 72 2.75 -1.70 -9.72
C ASN A 72 3.78 -1.23 -8.69
N ASP A 73 4.33 -0.05 -8.87
CA ASP A 73 5.27 0.52 -7.91
C ASP A 73 4.59 0.86 -6.59
N ALA A 74 3.35 1.37 -6.64
CA ALA A 74 2.57 1.64 -5.44
C ALA A 74 2.31 0.36 -4.65
N GLN A 75 1.94 -0.73 -5.33
CA GLN A 75 1.72 -2.01 -4.69
C GLN A 75 2.99 -2.52 -3.99
N ARG A 76 4.14 -2.39 -4.64
CA ARG A 76 5.42 -2.76 -4.05
C ARG A 76 5.72 -1.94 -2.80
N LYS A 77 5.48 -0.64 -2.86
CA LYS A 77 5.69 0.25 -1.71
C LYS A 77 4.76 -0.07 -0.55
N VAL A 78 3.50 -0.44 -0.84
CA VAL A 78 2.56 -0.87 0.19
C VAL A 78 3.09 -2.15 0.86
N ASP A 79 3.52 -3.12 0.08
CA ASP A 79 4.05 -4.36 0.63
C ASP A 79 5.25 -4.11 1.55
N GLU A 80 6.17 -3.23 1.14
CA GLU A 80 7.31 -2.86 1.96
C GLU A 80 6.90 -2.13 3.24
N SER A 81 5.92 -1.22 3.14
CA SER A 81 5.44 -0.45 4.29
C SER A 81 4.74 -1.35 5.30
N VAL A 82 3.89 -2.27 4.82
CA VAL A 82 3.18 -3.22 5.68
C VAL A 82 4.17 -4.18 6.35
N ALA A 83 5.14 -4.68 5.60
CA ALA A 83 6.18 -5.56 6.16
C ALA A 83 6.98 -4.85 7.24
N GLY A 84 7.31 -3.56 7.03
CA GLY A 84 8.01 -2.76 8.03
C GLY A 84 7.20 -2.59 9.30
N LYS A 85 5.89 -2.34 9.18
CA LYS A 85 5.00 -2.20 10.34
C LYS A 85 4.85 -3.52 11.09
N MET A 86 4.70 -4.63 10.38
CA MET A 86 4.63 -5.93 11.00
C MET A 86 5.94 -6.29 11.69
N GLY A 87 7.07 -5.96 11.10
CA GLY A 87 8.37 -6.11 11.72
C GLY A 87 8.48 -5.33 13.03
N GLY A 88 7.94 -4.12 13.06
CA GLY A 88 7.88 -3.32 14.28
C GLY A 88 6.98 -3.90 15.35
N MET A 89 5.84 -4.48 14.95
CA MET A 89 4.93 -5.15 15.88
C MET A 89 5.54 -6.44 16.44
N LEU A 90 6.37 -7.11 15.65
CA LEU A 90 7.07 -8.31 16.06
C LEU A 90 8.45 -7.99 16.64
N GLY A 91 8.68 -6.73 16.98
CA GLY A 91 9.98 -6.14 17.30
C GLY A 91 10.68 -6.65 18.53
N GLY A 92 10.71 -7.73 18.91
CA GLY A 92 11.48 -8.47 19.90
C GLY A 92 11.54 -9.94 19.58
N MET A 93 10.84 -10.34 18.52
CA MET A 93 10.83 -11.72 18.09
C MET A 93 11.74 -11.87 16.87
N LYS A 94 12.94 -12.36 17.11
CA LYS A 94 13.79 -12.79 16.01
C LYS A 94 13.27 -14.12 15.51
N ILE A 95 12.82 -14.13 14.26
CA ILE A 95 12.46 -15.37 13.60
C ILE A 95 13.72 -15.89 12.92
N PRO A 96 14.26 -17.04 13.34
CA PRO A 96 15.44 -17.61 12.69
C PRO A 96 15.18 -17.86 11.21
N GLY A 97 16.06 -17.35 10.37
CA GLY A 97 15.96 -17.55 8.92
C GLY A 97 15.35 -16.42 8.14
N LEU A 98 14.86 -15.35 8.79
CA LEU A 98 14.31 -14.18 8.13
C LEU A 98 15.22 -12.95 8.17
N THR A 99 16.40 -13.09 8.66
CA THR A 99 17.42 -12.03 8.64
C THR A 99 18.42 -12.23 7.53
#